data_2abc6509c3dc887bd73a9b21784b155e
#
_entry.id   2abc6509c3dc887bd73a9b21784b155e
#
_cell.length_a   1.000
_cell.length_b   1.000
_cell.length_c   1.000
_cell.angle_alpha   90.00
_cell.angle_beta   90.00
_cell.angle_gamma   90.00
#
_symmetry.space_group_name_H-M   'P 1'
#
loop_
_entity.id
_entity.type
_entity.pdbx_description
1 polymer ?
#
loop_
_entity_poly.entity_id
_entity_poly.type
_entity_poly.pdbx_seq_one_letter_code
_entity_poly.pdbx_strand_id
1 'polypeptide(L)'
;GWIGEEEVQEAFAPLGLSGEQLQMVYDYLVKHKIGIGAPVNPDDYLTEEEKNYLQNYLDELESLPKATPGEKEAITLSAMAGDLDAQGQLAIFYLPDVVEVARLYSGQGVPLEDLIGEGNLALTAGVSMLGALERTDEAQGMLGKMMMDAMEELIQQQQTAEKADQKMTQRINKVLEAARSLSEELHRKVTVEELAQEAKLSEKAIREAVRLSGHQIEYLEDIRK
;
A
#
# COMPACT_ATOMS: atom_id res chain seq x y z
N GLY A 1 13.61 8.81 -4.87
CA GLY A 1 14.72 9.28 -5.73
C GLY A 1 14.27 10.40 -6.65
N TRP A 2 15.20 11.00 -7.35
CA TRP A 2 14.90 12.00 -8.38
C TRP A 2 15.87 11.85 -9.55
N ILE A 3 15.47 12.37 -10.71
CA ILE A 3 16.25 12.36 -11.95
C ILE A 3 16.20 13.76 -12.57
N GLY A 4 17.27 14.21 -13.20
CA GLY A 4 17.30 15.48 -13.91
C GLY A 4 16.34 15.49 -15.12
N GLU A 5 15.69 16.61 -15.37
CA GLU A 5 14.80 16.72 -16.53
C GLU A 5 15.55 16.49 -17.84
N GLU A 6 16.78 17.02 -17.94
CA GLU A 6 17.66 16.81 -19.10
C GLU A 6 18.03 15.33 -19.27
N GLU A 7 18.27 14.61 -18.17
CA GLU A 7 18.59 13.18 -18.19
C GLU A 7 17.41 12.35 -18.72
N VAL A 8 16.17 12.70 -18.33
CA VAL A 8 14.96 12.05 -18.88
C VAL A 8 14.87 12.33 -20.38
N GLN A 9 15.03 13.57 -20.79
CA GLN A 9 14.95 13.95 -22.22
C GLN A 9 16.02 13.25 -23.04
N GLU A 10 17.27 13.18 -22.57
CA GLU A 10 18.37 12.47 -23.23
C GLU A 10 18.12 10.96 -23.33
N ALA A 11 17.64 10.34 -22.25
CA ALA A 11 17.33 8.90 -22.23
C ALA A 11 16.26 8.51 -23.24
N PHE A 12 15.25 9.36 -23.45
CA PHE A 12 14.14 9.11 -24.38
C PHE A 12 14.31 9.76 -25.77
N ALA A 13 15.35 10.57 -25.98
CA ALA A 13 15.65 11.20 -27.28
C ALA A 13 15.74 10.21 -28.46
N PRO A 14 16.37 9.01 -28.31
CA PRO A 14 16.43 8.02 -29.39
C PRO A 14 15.08 7.49 -29.84
N LEU A 15 14.03 7.59 -29.01
CA LEU A 15 12.69 7.11 -29.30
C LEU A 15 11.84 8.13 -30.05
N GLY A 16 12.29 9.39 -30.17
CA GLY A 16 11.61 10.46 -30.91
C GLY A 16 10.19 10.73 -30.38
N LEU A 17 10.00 10.70 -29.07
CA LEU A 17 8.69 10.90 -28.45
C LEU A 17 8.14 12.30 -28.73
N SER A 18 6.83 12.39 -28.95
CA SER A 18 6.13 13.69 -28.97
C SER A 18 6.11 14.32 -27.58
N GLY A 19 5.85 15.63 -27.51
CA GLY A 19 5.72 16.33 -26.22
C GLY A 19 4.67 15.70 -25.31
N GLU A 20 3.54 15.23 -25.87
CA GLU A 20 2.48 14.54 -25.10
C GLU A 20 2.99 13.18 -24.57
N GLN A 21 3.73 12.43 -25.37
CA GLN A 21 4.31 11.16 -24.94
C GLN A 21 5.38 11.35 -23.87
N LEU A 22 6.20 12.40 -23.99
CA LEU A 22 7.17 12.74 -22.96
C LEU A 22 6.49 13.15 -21.65
N GLN A 23 5.36 13.89 -21.73
CA GLN A 23 4.55 14.20 -20.54
C GLN A 23 4.02 12.93 -19.87
N MET A 24 3.57 11.93 -20.63
CA MET A 24 3.17 10.65 -20.07
C MET A 24 4.32 9.94 -19.34
N VAL A 25 5.55 10.06 -19.81
CA VAL A 25 6.74 9.55 -19.11
C VAL A 25 6.94 10.30 -17.79
N TYR A 26 6.84 11.62 -17.80
CA TYR A 26 6.94 12.42 -16.57
C TYR A 26 5.85 12.04 -15.56
N ASP A 27 4.60 11.93 -16.00
CA ASP A 27 3.47 11.53 -15.16
C ASP A 27 3.69 10.12 -14.57
N TYR A 28 4.28 9.21 -15.37
CA TYR A 28 4.65 7.87 -14.90
C TYR A 28 5.74 7.92 -13.82
N LEU A 29 6.80 8.70 -14.02
CA LEU A 29 7.88 8.87 -13.05
C LEU A 29 7.36 9.45 -11.73
N VAL A 30 6.57 10.51 -11.79
CA VAL A 30 5.94 11.15 -10.63
C VAL A 30 5.03 10.16 -9.89
N LYS A 31 4.21 9.40 -10.63
CA LYS A 31 3.36 8.35 -10.06
C LYS A 31 4.16 7.28 -9.31
N HIS A 32 5.38 7.02 -9.75
CA HIS A 32 6.30 6.10 -9.08
C HIS A 32 7.24 6.80 -8.09
N LYS A 33 6.90 8.02 -7.65
CA LYS A 33 7.65 8.83 -6.67
C LYS A 33 9.11 9.10 -7.08
N ILE A 34 9.34 9.21 -8.38
CA ILE A 34 10.61 9.67 -8.94
C ILE A 34 10.44 11.15 -9.26
N GLY A 35 11.12 12.00 -8.51
CA GLY A 35 11.11 13.45 -8.74
C GLY A 35 11.81 13.81 -10.04
N ILE A 36 11.34 14.86 -10.70
CA ILE A 36 11.95 15.40 -11.92
C ILE A 36 12.55 16.76 -11.59
N GLY A 37 13.87 16.88 -11.72
CA GLY A 37 14.61 18.08 -11.37
C GLY A 37 14.80 18.33 -9.88
N ALA A 38 13.95 17.74 -9.02
CA ALA A 38 14.04 17.83 -7.56
C ALA A 38 13.48 16.56 -6.90
N PRO A 39 13.92 16.22 -5.67
CA PRO A 39 13.31 15.17 -4.90
C PRO A 39 11.82 15.42 -4.65
N VAL A 40 11.02 14.37 -4.74
CA VAL A 40 9.61 14.43 -4.36
C VAL A 40 9.52 14.57 -2.85
N ASN A 41 8.70 15.50 -2.37
CA ASN A 41 8.36 15.57 -0.96
C ASN A 41 7.33 14.47 -0.64
N PRO A 42 7.63 13.50 0.25
CA PRO A 42 6.68 12.46 0.61
C PRO A 42 5.34 12.99 1.12
N ASP A 43 5.33 14.17 1.74
CA ASP A 43 4.14 14.79 2.30
C ASP A 43 3.14 15.30 1.25
N ASP A 44 3.57 15.46 0.00
CA ASP A 44 2.69 15.84 -1.11
C ASP A 44 1.67 14.74 -1.46
N TYR A 45 1.91 13.51 -1.02
CA TYR A 45 1.02 12.37 -1.20
C TYR A 45 0.08 12.12 -0.01
N LEU A 46 0.23 12.90 1.07
CA LEU A 46 -0.59 12.78 2.25
C LEU A 46 -1.90 13.57 2.09
N THR A 47 -3.00 12.95 2.50
CA THR A 47 -4.27 13.64 2.69
C THR A 47 -4.19 14.62 3.88
N GLU A 48 -5.14 15.54 3.99
CA GLU A 48 -5.18 16.45 5.13
C GLU A 48 -5.40 15.72 6.47
N GLU A 49 -6.11 14.59 6.45
CA GLU A 49 -6.31 13.74 7.63
C GLU A 49 -4.99 13.09 8.05
N GLU A 50 -4.23 12.55 7.10
CA GLU A 50 -2.92 11.96 7.34
C GLU A 50 -1.89 13.00 7.83
N LYS A 51 -1.92 14.21 7.30
CA LYS A 51 -1.06 15.31 7.77
C LYS A 51 -1.38 15.68 9.22
N ASN A 52 -2.66 15.76 9.58
CA ASN A 52 -3.08 16.02 10.96
C ASN A 52 -2.65 14.87 11.89
N TYR A 53 -2.83 13.62 11.47
CA TYR A 53 -2.37 12.46 12.22
C TYR A 53 -0.84 12.51 12.42
N LEU A 54 -0.09 12.73 11.34
CA LEU A 54 1.36 12.84 11.38
C LEU A 54 1.84 13.93 12.34
N GLN A 55 1.23 15.12 12.31
CA GLN A 55 1.59 16.22 13.19
C GLN A 55 1.37 15.83 14.65
N ASN A 56 0.21 15.28 14.99
CA ASN A 56 -0.09 14.84 16.35
C ASN A 56 0.90 13.76 16.82
N TYR A 57 1.22 12.80 15.95
CA TYR A 57 2.16 11.73 16.27
C TYR A 57 3.58 12.28 16.48
N LEU A 58 4.03 13.23 15.66
CA LEU A 58 5.33 13.89 15.83
C LEU A 58 5.39 14.69 17.12
N ASP A 59 4.31 15.41 17.49
CA ASP A 59 4.23 16.15 18.75
C ASP A 59 4.36 15.20 19.97
N GLU A 60 3.75 14.00 19.90
CA GLU A 60 3.94 12.97 20.92
C GLU A 60 5.39 12.46 20.98
N LEU A 61 6.02 12.19 19.81
CA LEU A 61 7.42 11.76 19.75
C LEU A 61 8.39 12.81 20.29
N GLU A 62 8.09 14.09 20.12
CA GLU A 62 8.94 15.17 20.67
C GLU A 62 9.02 15.14 22.21
N SER A 63 8.01 14.62 22.87
CA SER A 63 7.93 14.47 24.32
C SER A 63 8.77 13.29 24.86
N LEU A 64 9.20 12.37 23.99
CA LEU A 64 9.93 11.18 24.38
C LEU A 64 11.41 11.48 24.67
N PRO A 65 12.05 10.67 25.53
CA PRO A 65 13.47 10.80 25.82
C PRO A 65 14.32 10.68 24.55
N LYS A 66 15.28 11.59 24.38
CA LYS A 66 16.24 11.56 23.27
C LYS A 66 17.57 11.06 23.80
N ALA A 67 18.12 10.02 23.16
CA ALA A 67 19.43 9.50 23.50
C ALA A 67 20.55 10.24 22.75
N THR A 68 21.67 10.45 23.41
CA THR A 68 22.91 10.79 22.73
C THR A 68 23.43 9.57 21.94
N PRO A 69 24.28 9.77 20.91
CA PRO A 69 24.84 8.63 20.15
C PRO A 69 25.51 7.58 21.01
N GLY A 70 26.26 7.99 22.06
CA GLY A 70 26.91 7.05 22.97
C GLY A 70 25.92 6.29 23.87
N GLU A 71 24.84 6.93 24.32
CA GLU A 71 23.77 6.26 25.07
C GLU A 71 23.03 5.26 24.18
N LYS A 72 22.71 5.64 22.94
CA LYS A 72 22.07 4.74 21.98
C LYS A 72 22.91 3.49 21.72
N GLU A 73 24.24 3.64 21.58
CA GLU A 73 25.14 2.52 21.40
C GLU A 73 25.19 1.59 22.63
N ALA A 74 25.27 2.16 23.83
CA ALA A 74 25.29 1.39 25.09
C ALA A 74 23.95 0.62 25.28
N ILE A 75 22.83 1.25 25.00
CA ILE A 75 21.51 0.62 25.08
C ILE A 75 21.38 -0.46 24.01
N THR A 76 21.88 -0.24 22.79
CA THR A 76 21.90 -1.26 21.74
C THR A 76 22.68 -2.50 22.19
N LEU A 77 23.84 -2.32 22.80
CA LEU A 77 24.65 -3.42 23.33
C LEU A 77 23.89 -4.21 24.42
N SER A 78 23.20 -3.53 25.33
CA SER A 78 22.39 -4.16 26.37
C SER A 78 21.19 -4.91 25.77
N ALA A 79 20.52 -4.33 24.78
CA ALA A 79 19.41 -4.95 24.06
C ALA A 79 19.86 -6.22 23.32
N MET A 80 21.05 -6.21 22.70
CA MET A 80 21.67 -7.39 22.08
C MET A 80 22.00 -8.48 23.11
N ALA A 81 22.32 -8.10 24.34
CA ALA A 81 22.54 -9.04 25.43
C ALA A 81 21.21 -9.63 26.00
N GLY A 82 20.06 -9.20 25.50
CA GLY A 82 18.74 -9.71 25.90
C GLY A 82 18.08 -8.94 27.04
N ASP A 83 18.57 -7.76 27.38
CA ASP A 83 17.94 -6.89 28.39
C ASP A 83 16.64 -6.31 27.82
N LEU A 84 15.51 -6.69 28.41
CA LEU A 84 14.16 -6.29 27.94
C LEU A 84 13.89 -4.81 28.14
N ASP A 85 14.41 -4.19 29.19
CA ASP A 85 14.26 -2.76 29.45
C ASP A 85 15.04 -1.96 28.40
N ALA A 86 16.26 -2.42 28.06
CA ALA A 86 17.06 -1.83 26.99
C ALA A 86 16.40 -2.00 25.61
N GLN A 87 15.80 -3.14 25.34
CA GLN A 87 15.02 -3.37 24.11
C GLN A 87 13.85 -2.40 24.00
N GLY A 88 13.08 -2.19 25.08
CA GLY A 88 12.01 -1.22 25.14
C GLY A 88 12.48 0.22 24.93
N GLN A 89 13.58 0.63 25.57
CA GLN A 89 14.16 1.94 25.38
C GLN A 89 14.68 2.14 23.94
N LEU A 90 15.31 1.12 23.38
CA LEU A 90 15.83 1.18 22.02
C LEU A 90 14.69 1.32 21.00
N ALA A 91 13.56 0.61 21.18
CA ALA A 91 12.38 0.78 20.34
C ALA A 91 11.90 2.24 20.35
N ILE A 92 11.80 2.87 21.52
CA ILE A 92 11.41 4.29 21.63
C ILE A 92 12.33 5.20 20.81
N PHE A 93 13.64 4.96 20.84
CA PHE A 93 14.60 5.79 20.10
C PHE A 93 14.53 5.62 18.57
N TYR A 94 13.94 4.53 18.09
CA TYR A 94 13.74 4.29 16.67
C TYR A 94 12.33 4.64 16.16
N LEU A 95 11.39 5.08 17.02
CA LEU A 95 10.06 5.52 16.57
C LEU A 95 10.11 6.65 15.52
N PRO A 96 10.99 7.68 15.63
CA PRO A 96 11.12 8.66 14.56
C PRO A 96 11.53 8.06 13.22
N ASP A 97 12.41 7.04 13.23
CA ASP A 97 12.87 6.38 12.01
C ASP A 97 11.70 5.61 11.35
N VAL A 98 10.76 5.05 12.14
CA VAL A 98 9.52 4.44 11.61
C VAL A 98 8.71 5.44 10.80
N VAL A 99 8.53 6.66 11.34
CA VAL A 99 7.78 7.73 10.66
C VAL A 99 8.45 8.11 9.34
N GLU A 100 9.76 8.31 9.36
CA GLU A 100 10.51 8.67 8.15
C GLU A 100 10.41 7.57 7.07
N VAL A 101 10.48 6.30 7.48
CA VAL A 101 10.30 5.17 6.55
C VAL A 101 8.85 5.15 6.04
N ALA A 102 7.85 5.28 6.90
CA ALA A 102 6.44 5.25 6.50
C ALA A 102 6.09 6.36 5.49
N ARG A 103 6.62 7.56 5.67
CA ARG A 103 6.47 8.68 4.73
C ARG A 103 6.97 8.34 3.32
N LEU A 104 8.04 7.56 3.20
CA LEU A 104 8.54 7.12 1.89
C LEU A 104 7.55 6.23 1.15
N TYR A 105 6.69 5.52 1.87
CA TYR A 105 5.67 4.63 1.33
C TYR A 105 4.28 5.26 1.22
N SER A 106 4.09 6.53 1.64
CA SER A 106 2.80 7.23 1.56
C SER A 106 2.21 7.24 0.16
N GLY A 107 0.88 7.31 0.01
CA GLY A 107 0.19 7.40 -1.29
C GLY A 107 0.24 6.11 -2.13
N GLN A 108 0.52 4.95 -1.54
CA GLN A 108 0.54 3.66 -2.24
C GLN A 108 -0.72 2.80 -1.95
N GLY A 109 -1.80 3.45 -1.51
CA GLY A 109 -3.09 2.78 -1.26
C GLY A 109 -3.26 2.26 0.16
N VAL A 110 -2.25 2.47 1.03
CA VAL A 110 -2.31 2.16 2.46
C VAL A 110 -2.25 3.48 3.24
N PRO A 111 -3.13 3.72 4.22
CA PRO A 111 -3.08 4.90 5.07
C PRO A 111 -1.75 5.00 5.83
N LEU A 112 -1.27 6.24 6.06
CA LEU A 112 -0.01 6.49 6.78
C LEU A 112 -0.03 5.89 8.20
N GLU A 113 -1.17 5.96 8.89
CA GLU A 113 -1.35 5.39 10.24
C GLU A 113 -1.13 3.87 10.27
N ASP A 114 -1.61 3.16 9.24
CA ASP A 114 -1.42 1.71 9.12
C ASP A 114 0.04 1.36 8.82
N LEU A 115 0.71 2.15 7.96
CA LEU A 115 2.14 1.99 7.68
C LEU A 115 2.98 2.19 8.95
N ILE A 116 2.69 3.24 9.74
CA ILE A 116 3.37 3.50 11.01
C ILE A 116 3.08 2.35 11.99
N GLY A 117 1.85 1.87 12.07
CA GLY A 117 1.47 0.74 12.91
C GLY A 117 2.27 -0.52 12.59
N GLU A 118 2.34 -0.88 11.30
CA GLU A 118 3.10 -2.04 10.84
C GLU A 118 4.59 -1.89 11.09
N GLY A 119 5.14 -0.69 10.84
CA GLY A 119 6.53 -0.36 11.15
C GLY A 119 6.86 -0.48 12.65
N ASN A 120 5.97 -0.06 13.53
CA ASN A 120 6.12 -0.20 14.98
C ASN A 120 6.11 -1.68 15.42
N LEU A 121 5.27 -2.51 14.79
CA LEU A 121 5.26 -3.96 15.03
C LEU A 121 6.58 -4.59 14.59
N ALA A 122 7.05 -4.27 13.39
CA ALA A 122 8.32 -4.75 12.86
C ALA A 122 9.51 -4.29 13.71
N LEU A 123 9.52 -3.04 14.16
CA LEU A 123 10.53 -2.49 15.07
C LEU A 123 10.55 -3.27 16.39
N THR A 124 9.38 -3.51 17.00
CA THR A 124 9.27 -4.26 18.27
C THR A 124 9.78 -5.69 18.11
N ALA A 125 9.43 -6.36 17.02
CA ALA A 125 9.97 -7.68 16.70
C ALA A 125 11.49 -7.62 16.49
N GLY A 126 11.98 -6.64 15.72
CA GLY A 126 13.38 -6.47 15.37
C GLY A 126 14.28 -6.26 16.60
N VAL A 127 13.89 -5.42 17.56
CA VAL A 127 14.68 -5.20 18.78
C VAL A 127 14.86 -6.47 19.61
N SER A 128 13.89 -7.37 19.61
CA SER A 128 13.98 -8.68 20.28
C SER A 128 14.94 -9.64 19.56
N MET A 129 15.26 -9.40 18.29
CA MET A 129 16.11 -10.25 17.47
C MET A 129 17.57 -9.76 17.41
N LEU A 130 17.90 -8.61 18.02
CA LEU A 130 19.23 -8.01 17.97
C LEU A 130 20.34 -8.91 18.52
N GLY A 131 20.00 -9.85 19.40
CA GLY A 131 20.96 -10.84 19.92
C GLY A 131 21.60 -11.76 18.86
N ALA A 132 21.08 -11.77 17.64
CA ALA A 132 21.67 -12.49 16.51
C ALA A 132 22.81 -11.70 15.81
N LEU A 133 22.97 -10.41 16.11
CA LEU A 133 24.00 -9.56 15.52
C LEU A 133 25.32 -9.66 16.28
N GLU A 134 26.42 -9.47 15.57
CA GLU A 134 27.76 -9.44 16.16
C GLU A 134 28.18 -8.02 16.57
N ARG A 135 27.62 -6.99 15.91
CA ARG A 135 28.04 -5.60 16.05
C ARG A 135 26.85 -4.67 16.22
N THR A 136 27.00 -3.65 17.05
CA THR A 136 25.96 -2.64 17.32
C THR A 136 25.62 -1.77 16.10
N ASP A 137 26.58 -1.52 15.21
CA ASP A 137 26.40 -0.72 14.00
C ASP A 137 25.50 -1.42 12.94
N GLU A 138 25.31 -2.72 13.04
CA GLU A 138 24.40 -3.49 12.18
C GLU A 138 22.93 -3.32 12.58
N ALA A 139 22.64 -2.94 13.83
CA ALA A 139 21.30 -2.86 14.38
C ALA A 139 20.40 -1.90 13.58
N GLN A 140 20.89 -0.71 13.27
CA GLN A 140 20.11 0.28 12.52
C GLN A 140 19.72 -0.24 11.13
N GLY A 141 20.67 -0.85 10.42
CA GLY A 141 20.41 -1.43 9.10
C GLY A 141 19.41 -2.57 9.14
N MET A 142 19.54 -3.46 10.14
CA MET A 142 18.61 -4.56 10.34
C MET A 142 17.20 -4.06 10.67
N LEU A 143 17.05 -3.16 11.63
CA LEU A 143 15.76 -2.60 12.04
C LEU A 143 15.10 -1.83 10.88
N GLY A 144 15.88 -0.98 10.19
CA GLY A 144 15.38 -0.26 9.01
C GLY A 144 14.87 -1.19 7.92
N LYS A 145 15.63 -2.26 7.63
CA LYS A 145 15.20 -3.26 6.66
C LYS A 145 13.91 -3.97 7.08
N MET A 146 13.80 -4.37 8.34
CA MET A 146 12.59 -5.04 8.83
C MET A 146 11.35 -4.15 8.75
N MET A 147 11.48 -2.84 9.09
CA MET A 147 10.39 -1.88 8.96
C MET A 147 9.97 -1.71 7.49
N MET A 148 10.94 -1.59 6.57
CA MET A 148 10.67 -1.47 5.14
C MET A 148 10.01 -2.72 4.58
N ASP A 149 10.54 -3.90 4.86
CA ASP A 149 10.01 -5.18 4.39
C ASP A 149 8.54 -5.36 4.86
N ALA A 150 8.22 -5.01 6.11
CA ALA A 150 6.86 -5.10 6.66
C ALA A 150 5.88 -4.13 5.98
N MET A 151 6.29 -2.88 5.77
CA MET A 151 5.46 -1.89 5.06
C MET A 151 5.23 -2.28 3.60
N GLU A 152 6.24 -2.80 2.92
CA GLU A 152 6.13 -3.32 1.54
C GLU A 152 5.17 -4.50 1.46
N GLU A 153 5.24 -5.42 2.42
CA GLU A 153 4.32 -6.56 2.50
C GLU A 153 2.88 -6.10 2.69
N LEU A 154 2.63 -5.16 3.60
CA LEU A 154 1.30 -4.57 3.83
C LEU A 154 0.74 -3.93 2.55
N ILE A 155 1.54 -3.14 1.85
CA ILE A 155 1.16 -2.51 0.58
C ILE A 155 0.83 -3.58 -0.47
N GLN A 156 1.64 -4.63 -0.58
CA GLN A 156 1.40 -5.71 -1.54
C GLN A 156 0.12 -6.48 -1.23
N GLN A 157 -0.18 -6.73 0.04
CA GLN A 157 -1.42 -7.36 0.49
C GLN A 157 -2.63 -6.49 0.11
N GLN A 158 -2.59 -5.19 0.39
CA GLN A 158 -3.63 -4.24 0.04
C GLN A 158 -3.89 -4.19 -1.47
N GLN A 159 -2.84 -4.03 -2.27
CA GLN A 159 -2.96 -4.01 -3.73
C GLN A 159 -3.52 -5.32 -4.31
N THR A 160 -3.20 -6.45 -3.67
CA THR A 160 -3.72 -7.76 -4.09
C THR A 160 -5.21 -7.87 -3.78
N ALA A 161 -5.63 -7.41 -2.60
CA ALA A 161 -7.03 -7.36 -2.20
C ALA A 161 -7.83 -6.43 -3.14
N GLU A 162 -7.34 -5.22 -3.40
CA GLU A 162 -7.99 -4.26 -4.32
C GLU A 162 -8.16 -4.84 -5.74
N LYS A 163 -7.12 -5.49 -6.28
CA LYS A 163 -7.20 -6.14 -7.60
C LYS A 163 -8.23 -7.27 -7.61
N ALA A 164 -8.38 -8.02 -6.51
CA ALA A 164 -9.40 -9.06 -6.39
C ALA A 164 -10.80 -8.45 -6.34
N ASP A 165 -11.01 -7.38 -5.57
CA ASP A 165 -12.27 -6.67 -5.47
C ASP A 165 -12.68 -6.00 -6.78
N GLN A 166 -11.74 -5.38 -7.49
CA GLN A 166 -11.97 -4.82 -8.82
C GLN A 166 -12.41 -5.88 -9.83
N LYS A 167 -11.74 -7.04 -9.85
CA LYS A 167 -12.12 -8.16 -10.72
C LYS A 167 -13.51 -8.69 -10.37
N MET A 168 -13.84 -8.76 -9.09
CA MET A 168 -15.17 -9.17 -8.62
C MET A 168 -16.23 -8.18 -9.07
N THR A 169 -16.02 -6.89 -8.86
CA THR A 169 -16.92 -5.82 -9.28
C THR A 169 -17.14 -5.84 -10.79
N GLN A 170 -16.07 -6.00 -11.59
CA GLN A 170 -16.17 -6.12 -13.04
C GLN A 170 -17.03 -7.33 -13.48
N ARG A 171 -16.89 -8.48 -12.78
CA ARG A 171 -17.72 -9.67 -13.06
C ARG A 171 -19.19 -9.43 -12.74
N ILE A 172 -19.48 -8.81 -11.59
CA ILE A 172 -20.86 -8.46 -11.20
C ILE A 172 -21.47 -7.49 -12.21
N ASN A 173 -20.76 -6.43 -12.59
CA ASN A 173 -21.23 -5.46 -13.56
C ASN A 173 -21.48 -6.09 -14.94
N LYS A 174 -20.60 -6.99 -15.40
CA LYS A 174 -20.80 -7.71 -16.66
C LYS A 174 -22.06 -8.56 -16.64
N VAL A 175 -22.34 -9.24 -15.55
CA VAL A 175 -23.58 -10.05 -15.39
C VAL A 175 -24.78 -9.13 -15.32
N LEU A 176 -24.71 -8.02 -14.60
CA LEU A 176 -25.80 -7.05 -14.46
C LEU A 176 -26.17 -6.42 -15.82
N GLU A 177 -25.17 -5.94 -16.58
CA GLU A 177 -25.39 -5.34 -17.90
C GLU A 177 -25.98 -6.33 -18.89
N ALA A 178 -25.47 -7.57 -18.92
CA ALA A 178 -25.97 -8.61 -19.78
C ALA A 178 -27.42 -8.99 -19.40
N ALA A 179 -27.73 -9.13 -18.11
CA ALA A 179 -29.05 -9.43 -17.61
C ALA A 179 -30.04 -8.29 -17.95
N ARG A 180 -29.61 -7.06 -17.80
CA ARG A 180 -30.39 -5.87 -18.15
C ARG A 180 -30.76 -5.88 -19.66
N SER A 181 -29.75 -5.97 -20.52
CA SER A 181 -29.94 -5.95 -21.97
C SER A 181 -30.89 -7.05 -22.43
N LEU A 182 -30.70 -8.27 -21.94
CA LEU A 182 -31.55 -9.40 -22.31
C LEU A 182 -32.99 -9.28 -21.74
N SER A 183 -33.14 -8.73 -20.53
CA SER A 183 -34.44 -8.46 -19.92
C SER A 183 -35.22 -7.37 -20.69
N GLU A 184 -34.53 -6.33 -21.16
CA GLU A 184 -35.12 -5.27 -21.99
C GLU A 184 -35.59 -5.83 -23.36
N GLU A 185 -34.80 -6.74 -23.96
CA GLU A 185 -35.17 -7.39 -25.23
C GLU A 185 -36.37 -8.34 -25.08
N LEU A 186 -36.37 -9.16 -24.04
CA LEU A 186 -37.41 -10.14 -23.78
C LEU A 186 -38.65 -9.57 -23.07
N HIS A 187 -38.57 -8.32 -22.58
CA HIS A 187 -39.61 -7.65 -21.78
C HIS A 187 -40.02 -8.43 -20.51
N ARG A 188 -39.10 -9.21 -19.94
CA ARG A 188 -39.32 -9.99 -18.72
C ARG A 188 -37.98 -10.23 -18.01
N LYS A 189 -38.04 -10.71 -16.75
CA LYS A 189 -36.86 -11.22 -16.08
C LYS A 189 -36.30 -12.43 -16.80
N VAL A 190 -34.98 -12.60 -16.76
CA VAL A 190 -34.27 -13.67 -17.46
C VAL A 190 -33.83 -14.76 -16.51
N THR A 191 -33.73 -15.97 -16.97
CA THR A 191 -33.18 -17.08 -16.19
C THR A 191 -31.67 -17.10 -16.28
N VAL A 192 -31.00 -17.82 -15.35
CA VAL A 192 -29.54 -17.99 -15.36
C VAL A 192 -29.10 -18.72 -16.65
N GLU A 193 -29.87 -19.68 -17.08
CA GLU A 193 -29.58 -20.49 -18.27
C GLU A 193 -29.65 -19.66 -19.56
N GLU A 194 -30.69 -18.81 -19.71
CA GLU A 194 -30.84 -17.88 -20.84
C GLU A 194 -29.65 -16.89 -20.87
N LEU A 195 -29.34 -16.31 -19.72
CA LEU A 195 -28.23 -15.38 -19.61
C LEU A 195 -26.89 -16.03 -19.91
N ALA A 196 -26.66 -17.28 -19.48
CA ALA A 196 -25.44 -18.03 -19.74
C ALA A 196 -25.22 -18.25 -21.23
N GLN A 197 -26.28 -18.56 -21.98
CA GLN A 197 -26.22 -18.77 -23.43
C GLN A 197 -25.96 -17.48 -24.18
N GLU A 198 -26.64 -16.40 -23.85
CA GLU A 198 -26.53 -15.11 -24.58
C GLU A 198 -25.21 -14.40 -24.25
N ALA A 199 -24.85 -14.29 -22.98
CA ALA A 199 -23.66 -13.57 -22.53
C ALA A 199 -22.36 -14.38 -22.67
N LYS A 200 -22.44 -15.66 -23.08
CA LYS A 200 -21.28 -16.60 -23.11
C LYS A 200 -20.57 -16.69 -21.76
N LEU A 201 -21.35 -16.66 -20.69
CA LEU A 201 -20.87 -16.83 -19.31
C LEU A 201 -21.27 -18.22 -18.80
N SER A 202 -20.46 -18.78 -17.88
CA SER A 202 -20.89 -20.02 -17.22
C SER A 202 -21.97 -19.72 -16.19
N GLU A 203 -22.96 -20.61 -16.04
CA GLU A 203 -24.00 -20.50 -15.00
C GLU A 203 -23.39 -20.35 -13.61
N LYS A 204 -22.26 -21.05 -13.34
CA LYS A 204 -21.51 -20.93 -12.08
C LYS A 204 -21.05 -19.50 -11.81
N ALA A 205 -20.52 -18.83 -12.84
CA ALA A 205 -20.05 -17.44 -12.72
C ALA A 205 -21.21 -16.47 -12.48
N ILE A 206 -22.36 -16.70 -13.13
CA ILE A 206 -23.57 -15.90 -12.94
C ILE A 206 -24.10 -16.09 -11.51
N ARG A 207 -24.27 -17.33 -11.04
CA ARG A 207 -24.75 -17.64 -9.68
C ARG A 207 -23.80 -17.07 -8.61
N GLU A 208 -22.50 -17.11 -8.85
CA GLU A 208 -21.50 -16.49 -7.97
C GLU A 208 -21.63 -14.98 -7.92
N ALA A 209 -21.78 -14.31 -9.07
CA ALA A 209 -22.01 -12.86 -9.13
C ALA A 209 -23.28 -12.44 -8.41
N VAL A 210 -24.37 -13.19 -8.57
CA VAL A 210 -25.64 -12.96 -7.86
C VAL A 210 -25.48 -13.12 -6.35
N ARG A 211 -24.76 -14.15 -5.89
CA ARG A 211 -24.50 -14.34 -4.46
C ARG A 211 -23.67 -13.19 -3.88
N LEU A 212 -22.64 -12.76 -4.60
CA LEU A 212 -21.73 -11.69 -4.18
C LEU A 212 -22.39 -10.31 -4.20
N SER A 213 -23.34 -10.07 -5.10
CA SER A 213 -24.16 -8.85 -5.13
C SER A 213 -25.26 -8.82 -4.05
N GLY A 214 -25.31 -9.80 -3.14
CA GLY A 214 -26.39 -9.91 -2.14
C GLY A 214 -27.76 -10.24 -2.73
N HIS A 215 -27.81 -10.96 -3.85
CA HIS A 215 -29.03 -11.28 -4.60
C HIS A 215 -29.78 -10.05 -5.16
N GLN A 216 -29.07 -8.95 -5.41
CA GLN A 216 -29.65 -7.67 -5.86
C GLN A 216 -29.61 -7.47 -7.39
N ILE A 217 -29.46 -8.54 -8.19
CA ILE A 217 -29.57 -8.41 -9.65
C ILE A 217 -31.05 -8.42 -10.04
N GLU A 218 -31.59 -7.22 -10.20
CA GLU A 218 -33.04 -6.97 -10.38
C GLU A 218 -33.66 -7.65 -11.62
N TYR A 219 -32.85 -7.89 -12.66
CA TYR A 219 -33.25 -8.40 -13.96
C TYR A 219 -33.26 -9.93 -14.05
N LEU A 220 -32.79 -10.63 -13.04
CA LEU A 220 -32.79 -12.10 -12.97
C LEU A 220 -33.99 -12.62 -12.18
N GLU A 221 -34.48 -13.80 -12.58
CA GLU A 221 -35.43 -14.55 -11.77
C GLU A 221 -34.81 -14.97 -10.43
N ASP A 222 -35.66 -15.14 -9.40
CA ASP A 222 -35.20 -15.47 -8.06
C ASP A 222 -34.52 -16.85 -8.02
N ILE A 223 -33.22 -16.89 -7.71
CA ILE A 223 -32.37 -18.10 -7.71
C ILE A 223 -32.47 -18.89 -6.40
N ARG A 224 -33.37 -18.50 -5.49
CA ARG A 224 -33.53 -19.11 -4.16
C ARG A 224 -34.32 -20.43 -4.15
N LYS A 225 -34.37 -21.13 -5.28
CA LYS A 225 -35.02 -22.46 -5.34
C LYS A 225 -33.97 -23.55 -5.49
#